data_e275f82ae79541a30b5c03f1b5cd972f
#
_entry.id   e275f82ae79541a30b5c03f1b5cd972f
#
_cell.length_a   1.000
_cell.length_b   1.000
_cell.length_c   1.000
_cell.angle_alpha   90.00
_cell.angle_beta   90.00
_cell.angle_gamma   90.00
#
_symmetry.space_group_name_H-M   'P 1'
#
loop_
_entity.id
_entity.type
_entity.pdbx_description
1 polymer ?
#
loop_
_entity_poly.entity_id
_entity_poly.type
_entity_poly.pdbx_seq_one_letter_code
_entity_poly.pdbx_strand_id
1 'polypeptide(L)'
;IFLMLIFSILCIGGGKINSLNAEETETIIIGEGGDVSTSHAPIYNDYTPYALTQTLYHSDEIGVDAGLISSISFNSKMAGGLTRNIAIYLKNTDKDHYTGTKDWVVLTSEDEPVFEGVIVTPTNTGWYTIQFTTPFEYTGGNLAVTINDKTGTYDSSKHDEWGAYSTGGDDAAKRTLYVTGWSSAIDYLNLSASAGKYDYVNQGTYMA
;
A
#
# COMPACT_ATOMS: atom_id res chain seq x y z
N ILE A 1 -5.55 2.95 8.28
CA ILE A 1 -4.13 2.56 8.22
C ILE A 1 -3.33 3.83 8.06
N PHE A 2 -2.33 3.97 8.91
CA PHE A 2 -1.37 5.05 8.78
C PHE A 2 -0.32 4.62 7.76
N LEU A 3 -0.19 5.37 6.67
CA LEU A 3 0.87 5.23 5.68
C LEU A 3 1.88 6.34 5.95
N MET A 4 3.14 5.96 6.01
CA MET A 4 4.24 6.88 6.00
C MET A 4 4.97 6.74 4.67
N LEU A 5 4.88 7.77 3.83
CA LEU A 5 5.62 7.88 2.58
C LEU A 5 6.84 8.76 2.83
N ILE A 6 8.02 8.31 2.43
CA ILE A 6 9.22 9.13 2.46
C ILE A 6 9.50 9.60 1.05
N PHE A 7 9.36 10.91 0.84
CA PHE A 7 9.63 11.58 -0.43
C PHE A 7 11.05 12.17 -0.42
N SER A 8 11.78 11.94 -1.48
CA SER A 8 12.99 12.70 -1.80
C SER A 8 12.64 13.74 -2.84
N ILE A 9 12.65 15.03 -2.47
CA ILE A 9 12.38 16.12 -3.39
C ILE A 9 13.70 16.59 -3.99
N LEU A 10 13.89 16.40 -5.29
CA LEU A 10 14.99 16.98 -6.04
C LEU A 10 14.60 18.39 -6.52
N CYS A 11 15.02 19.43 -5.81
CA CYS A 11 14.87 20.81 -6.27
C CYS A 11 15.90 21.11 -7.38
N ILE A 12 15.46 21.14 -8.64
CA ILE A 12 16.28 21.64 -9.74
C ILE A 12 16.17 23.16 -9.80
N GLY A 13 16.95 23.84 -8.98
CA GLY A 13 17.14 25.31 -9.05
C GLY A 13 18.32 25.65 -9.94
N GLY A 14 18.10 26.35 -11.05
CA GLY A 14 19.18 26.85 -11.90
C GLY A 14 19.96 27.98 -11.23
N GLY A 15 21.22 27.74 -10.87
CA GLY A 15 22.13 28.80 -10.43
C GLY A 15 23.28 28.33 -9.55
N LYS A 16 24.48 28.22 -10.13
CA LYS A 16 25.82 28.04 -9.50
C LYS A 16 25.96 26.95 -8.45
N ILE A 17 26.53 25.85 -8.88
CA ILE A 17 27.06 24.73 -8.06
C ILE A 17 28.07 25.22 -7.03
N ASN A 18 27.66 25.30 -5.76
CA ASN A 18 28.54 25.20 -4.60
C ASN A 18 27.68 24.84 -3.37
N SER A 19 27.23 23.62 -3.31
CA SER A 19 27.01 22.76 -2.14
C SER A 19 26.32 21.51 -2.67
N LEU A 20 26.77 20.36 -2.25
CA LEU A 20 25.95 19.14 -2.24
C LEU A 20 24.76 19.45 -1.35
N ASN A 21 23.63 19.85 -1.95
CA ASN A 21 22.40 19.92 -1.21
C ASN A 21 22.08 18.48 -0.81
N ALA A 22 22.04 18.21 0.47
CA ALA A 22 21.43 17.00 0.99
C ALA A 22 20.01 16.95 0.40
N GLU A 23 19.64 15.84 -0.19
CA GLU A 23 18.27 15.59 -0.61
C GLU A 23 17.38 15.78 0.62
N GLU A 24 16.49 16.75 0.57
CA GLU A 24 15.55 16.98 1.66
C GLU A 24 14.51 15.88 1.60
N THR A 25 14.56 14.97 2.58
CA THR A 25 13.59 13.88 2.72
C THR A 25 12.45 14.35 3.62
N GLU A 26 11.25 14.36 3.07
CA GLU A 26 10.02 14.62 3.81
C GLU A 26 9.31 13.32 4.13
N THR A 27 8.70 13.25 5.30
CA THR A 27 7.83 12.14 5.70
C THR A 27 6.39 12.60 5.67
N ILE A 28 5.57 11.93 4.85
CA ILE A 28 4.14 12.18 4.76
C ILE A 28 3.42 11.07 5.53
N ILE A 29 2.54 11.47 6.44
CA ILE A 29 1.69 10.56 7.18
C ILE A 29 0.25 10.79 6.70
N ILE A 30 -0.37 9.74 6.18
CA ILE A 30 -1.76 9.76 5.74
C ILE A 30 -2.61 9.01 6.76
N GLY A 31 -3.74 9.60 7.14
CA GLY A 31 -4.68 9.05 8.12
C GLY A 31 -4.30 9.42 9.55
N GLU A 32 -5.10 10.27 10.17
CA GLU A 32 -4.97 10.64 11.58
C GLU A 32 -6.03 9.94 12.43
N GLY A 33 -5.61 9.39 13.57
CA GLY A 33 -6.51 8.98 14.65
C GLY A 33 -7.35 7.73 14.39
N GLY A 34 -6.99 6.88 13.43
CA GLY A 34 -7.70 5.64 13.20
C GLY A 34 -7.51 4.64 14.34
N ASP A 35 -8.59 4.35 15.08
CA ASP A 35 -8.60 3.37 16.18
C ASP A 35 -9.01 1.96 15.71
N VAL A 36 -9.16 1.76 14.41
CA VAL A 36 -9.57 0.49 13.83
C VAL A 36 -8.38 -0.27 13.28
N SER A 37 -8.49 -1.58 13.23
CA SER A 37 -7.50 -2.46 12.65
C SER A 37 -8.12 -3.39 11.62
N THR A 38 -7.30 -3.87 10.67
CA THR A 38 -7.70 -4.84 9.68
C THR A 38 -6.62 -5.89 9.45
N SER A 39 -7.03 -7.13 9.23
CA SER A 39 -6.17 -8.24 8.80
C SER A 39 -6.17 -8.43 7.28
N HIS A 40 -7.01 -7.69 6.54
CA HIS A 40 -7.17 -7.89 5.10
C HIS A 40 -6.23 -7.05 4.26
N ALA A 41 -5.74 -5.94 4.80
CA ALA A 41 -4.90 -4.98 4.10
C ALA A 41 -3.95 -4.27 5.09
N PRO A 42 -2.78 -3.77 4.67
CA PRO A 42 -2.18 -3.79 3.34
C PRO A 42 -1.62 -5.16 2.96
N ILE A 43 -1.13 -5.90 3.95
CA ILE A 43 -0.61 -7.26 3.77
C ILE A 43 -1.65 -8.18 4.38
N TYR A 44 -2.31 -8.94 3.51
CA TYR A 44 -3.37 -9.84 3.90
C TYR A 44 -2.84 -10.97 4.78
N ASN A 45 -3.54 -11.30 5.85
CA ASN A 45 -3.07 -12.28 6.81
C ASN A 45 -4.17 -13.22 7.33
N ASP A 46 -5.27 -13.37 6.63
CA ASP A 46 -6.39 -14.16 7.13
C ASP A 46 -6.46 -15.54 6.46
N TYR A 47 -5.61 -16.48 6.95
CA TYR A 47 -5.68 -17.91 6.64
C TYR A 47 -5.57 -18.34 5.17
N THR A 48 -5.00 -17.52 4.29
CA THR A 48 -4.76 -17.92 2.90
C THR A 48 -3.30 -17.79 2.49
N PRO A 49 -2.80 -18.69 1.63
CA PRO A 49 -1.40 -18.68 1.22
C PRO A 49 -1.05 -17.58 0.23
N TYR A 50 -2.03 -17.02 -0.46
CA TYR A 50 -1.86 -16.00 -1.48
C TYR A 50 -2.93 -14.92 -1.35
N ALA A 51 -2.54 -13.68 -1.54
CA ALA A 51 -3.47 -12.57 -1.56
C ALA A 51 -2.94 -11.42 -2.43
N LEU A 52 -3.86 -10.58 -2.89
CA LEU A 52 -3.53 -9.31 -3.49
C LEU A 52 -4.45 -8.25 -2.90
N THR A 53 -3.85 -7.15 -2.47
CA THR A 53 -4.56 -5.99 -1.97
C THR A 53 -4.24 -4.78 -2.82
N GLN A 54 -5.19 -3.88 -3.00
CA GLN A 54 -4.95 -2.60 -3.66
C GLN A 54 -5.71 -1.50 -2.94
N THR A 55 -5.00 -0.44 -2.58
CA THR A 55 -5.57 0.71 -1.87
C THR A 55 -5.29 1.99 -2.62
N LEU A 56 -6.29 2.87 -2.68
CA LEU A 56 -6.21 4.20 -3.29
C LEU A 56 -5.94 5.24 -2.20
N TYR A 57 -4.97 6.11 -2.45
CA TYR A 57 -4.65 7.29 -1.65
C TYR A 57 -4.91 8.53 -2.49
N HIS A 58 -5.63 9.49 -1.92
CA HIS A 58 -5.99 10.71 -2.64
C HIS A 58 -4.85 11.73 -2.60
N SER A 59 -4.76 12.54 -3.64
CA SER A 59 -3.72 13.57 -3.78
C SER A 59 -3.77 14.62 -2.67
N ASP A 60 -4.94 14.96 -2.17
CA ASP A 60 -5.13 15.90 -1.07
C ASP A 60 -4.66 15.32 0.28
N GLU A 61 -4.65 14.00 0.45
CA GLU A 61 -4.09 13.31 1.60
C GLU A 61 -2.57 13.19 1.50
N ILE A 62 -2.05 12.98 0.27
CA ILE A 62 -0.61 12.94 -0.01
C ILE A 62 -0.01 14.33 0.17
N GLY A 63 -0.69 15.38 -0.28
CA GLY A 63 -0.37 16.76 0.04
C GLY A 63 0.86 17.34 -0.67
N VAL A 64 1.46 16.61 -1.64
CA VAL A 64 2.56 17.09 -2.49
C VAL A 64 2.22 16.90 -3.96
N ASP A 65 2.73 17.80 -4.81
CA ASP A 65 2.42 17.77 -6.24
C ASP A 65 3.16 16.65 -6.98
N ALA A 66 4.40 16.38 -6.60
CA ALA A 66 5.24 15.34 -7.21
C ALA A 66 6.47 15.06 -6.34
N GLY A 67 7.12 13.90 -6.56
CA GLY A 67 8.35 13.54 -5.87
C GLY A 67 8.73 12.07 -6.04
N LEU A 68 9.83 11.66 -5.43
CA LEU A 68 10.26 10.27 -5.41
C LEU A 68 9.85 9.64 -4.07
N ILE A 69 9.04 8.60 -4.12
CA ILE A 69 8.71 7.79 -2.95
C ILE A 69 9.76 6.69 -2.82
N SER A 70 10.49 6.67 -1.71
CA SER A 70 11.59 5.72 -1.47
C SER A 70 11.24 4.61 -0.48
N SER A 71 10.16 4.77 0.26
CA SER A 71 9.68 3.76 1.20
C SER A 71 8.20 3.92 1.51
N ILE A 72 7.63 2.87 2.08
CA ILE A 72 6.26 2.86 2.58
C ILE A 72 6.26 2.27 4.00
N SER A 73 5.44 2.82 4.87
CA SER A 73 5.28 2.31 6.22
C SER A 73 3.82 2.06 6.56
N PHE A 74 3.59 1.00 7.31
CA PHE A 74 2.26 0.63 7.81
C PHE A 74 2.29 0.54 9.33
N ASN A 75 1.22 0.99 9.98
CA ASN A 75 1.12 0.93 11.43
C ASN A 75 0.62 -0.45 11.87
N SER A 76 1.48 -1.26 12.48
CA SER A 76 1.12 -2.55 13.04
C SER A 76 0.33 -2.37 14.34
N LYS A 77 -0.84 -2.95 14.41
CA LYS A 77 -1.71 -2.98 15.61
C LYS A 77 -1.66 -4.33 16.31
N MET A 78 -1.46 -5.41 15.57
CA MET A 78 -1.17 -6.74 16.08
C MET A 78 0.01 -7.30 15.28
N ALA A 79 1.02 -7.77 16.00
CA ALA A 79 2.33 -8.10 15.44
C ALA A 79 2.58 -9.60 15.51
N GLY A 80 2.36 -10.32 14.40
CA GLY A 80 2.47 -11.78 14.31
C GLY A 80 3.88 -12.29 14.04
N GLY A 81 4.77 -11.46 13.53
CA GLY A 81 6.13 -11.89 13.12
C GLY A 81 6.09 -12.95 12.01
N LEU A 82 5.27 -12.70 10.99
CA LEU A 82 5.07 -13.63 9.88
C LEU A 82 6.10 -13.39 8.78
N THR A 83 6.59 -14.47 8.18
CA THR A 83 7.42 -14.39 6.97
C THR A 83 6.52 -14.33 5.76
N ARG A 84 6.68 -13.29 4.91
CA ARG A 84 5.90 -13.06 3.70
C ARG A 84 6.81 -12.84 2.51
N ASN A 85 6.47 -13.40 1.35
CA ASN A 85 7.10 -13.12 0.06
C ASN A 85 6.15 -12.22 -0.72
N ILE A 86 6.47 -10.94 -0.82
CA ILE A 86 5.57 -9.92 -1.40
C ILE A 86 6.22 -9.18 -2.55
N ALA A 87 5.37 -8.63 -3.41
CA ALA A 87 5.73 -7.60 -4.37
C ALA A 87 4.83 -6.38 -4.15
N ILE A 88 5.41 -5.18 -4.17
CA ILE A 88 4.71 -3.90 -4.02
C ILE A 88 4.81 -3.14 -5.31
N TYR A 89 3.67 -2.69 -5.82
CA TYR A 89 3.55 -1.85 -7.00
C TYR A 89 2.88 -0.54 -6.62
N LEU A 90 3.39 0.56 -7.13
CA LEU A 90 2.78 1.86 -7.05
C LEU A 90 2.37 2.31 -8.45
N LYS A 91 1.22 2.99 -8.56
CA LYS A 91 0.76 3.53 -9.84
C LYS A 91 0.02 4.84 -9.63
N ASN A 92 0.45 5.88 -10.36
CA ASN A 92 -0.31 7.13 -10.45
C ASN A 92 -1.66 6.85 -11.13
N THR A 93 -2.75 7.43 -10.64
CA THR A 93 -4.10 7.18 -11.14
C THR A 93 -5.03 8.36 -10.87
N ASP A 94 -6.05 8.52 -11.72
CA ASP A 94 -7.12 9.48 -11.48
C ASP A 94 -8.30 8.86 -10.71
N LYS A 95 -8.21 7.54 -10.41
CA LYS A 95 -9.27 6.83 -9.71
C LYS A 95 -9.30 7.26 -8.24
N ASP A 96 -10.47 7.68 -7.77
CA ASP A 96 -10.71 8.09 -6.38
C ASP A 96 -11.38 7.00 -5.52
N HIS A 97 -12.18 6.13 -6.14
CA HIS A 97 -12.82 4.99 -5.47
C HIS A 97 -13.10 3.86 -6.45
N TYR A 98 -13.37 2.67 -5.92
CA TYR A 98 -13.79 1.52 -6.71
C TYR A 98 -15.29 1.49 -6.88
N THR A 99 -15.78 1.44 -8.11
CA THR A 99 -17.22 1.36 -8.45
C THR A 99 -17.75 -0.06 -8.44
N GLY A 100 -16.88 -1.06 -8.34
CA GLY A 100 -17.23 -2.48 -8.30
C GLY A 100 -16.05 -3.35 -7.86
N THR A 101 -16.34 -4.59 -7.54
CA THR A 101 -15.35 -5.57 -7.04
C THR A 101 -14.34 -6.06 -8.11
N LYS A 102 -14.47 -5.61 -9.35
CA LYS A 102 -13.53 -5.86 -10.45
C LYS A 102 -12.89 -4.59 -10.99
N ASP A 103 -13.15 -3.48 -10.34
CA ASP A 103 -12.74 -2.14 -10.80
C ASP A 103 -11.31 -1.77 -10.30
N TRP A 104 -10.38 -2.69 -10.43
CA TRP A 104 -8.99 -2.50 -10.07
C TRP A 104 -8.31 -1.42 -10.90
N VAL A 105 -7.30 -0.75 -10.33
CA VAL A 105 -6.29 -0.05 -11.14
C VAL A 105 -5.41 -1.11 -11.78
N VAL A 106 -5.54 -1.24 -13.11
CA VAL A 106 -4.91 -2.33 -13.84
C VAL A 106 -3.40 -2.12 -13.92
N LEU A 107 -2.65 -3.13 -13.48
CA LEU A 107 -1.21 -3.23 -13.72
C LEU A 107 -0.95 -3.92 -15.05
N THR A 108 0.15 -3.57 -15.69
CA THR A 108 0.63 -4.12 -16.95
C THR A 108 2.01 -4.74 -16.76
N SER A 109 2.53 -5.40 -17.79
CA SER A 109 3.90 -5.92 -17.77
C SER A 109 4.99 -4.83 -17.77
N GLU A 110 4.61 -3.57 -17.92
CA GLU A 110 5.50 -2.41 -17.84
C GLU A 110 5.57 -1.82 -16.43
N ASP A 111 4.61 -2.20 -15.56
CA ASP A 111 4.59 -1.75 -14.18
C ASP A 111 5.52 -2.64 -13.35
N GLU A 112 6.74 -2.18 -13.10
CA GLU A 112 7.72 -2.88 -12.29
C GLU A 112 7.44 -2.71 -10.79
N PRO A 113 7.69 -3.74 -9.95
CA PRO A 113 7.55 -3.60 -8.51
C PRO A 113 8.61 -2.67 -7.94
N VAL A 114 8.20 -1.77 -7.06
CA VAL A 114 9.13 -0.92 -6.29
C VAL A 114 9.87 -1.72 -5.20
N PHE A 115 9.26 -2.82 -4.77
CA PHE A 115 9.85 -3.80 -3.87
C PHE A 115 9.36 -5.21 -4.25
N GLU A 116 10.28 -6.16 -4.27
CA GLU A 116 9.95 -7.58 -4.37
C GLU A 116 10.92 -8.38 -3.51
N GLY A 117 10.38 -9.21 -2.61
CA GLY A 117 11.22 -10.01 -1.73
C GLY A 117 10.50 -10.57 -0.51
N VAL A 118 11.29 -11.19 0.34
CA VAL A 118 10.83 -11.73 1.61
C VAL A 118 10.95 -10.68 2.70
N ILE A 119 9.87 -10.48 3.43
CA ILE A 119 9.83 -9.65 4.64
C ILE A 119 9.48 -10.52 5.84
N VAL A 120 9.80 -10.01 7.03
CA VAL A 120 9.25 -10.52 8.29
C VAL A 120 8.43 -9.41 8.89
N THR A 121 7.12 -9.65 9.06
CA THR A 121 6.24 -8.66 9.70
C THR A 121 6.67 -8.40 11.15
N PRO A 122 6.35 -7.25 11.73
CA PRO A 122 6.86 -6.90 13.04
C PRO A 122 6.41 -7.88 14.14
N THR A 123 7.19 -7.91 15.22
CA THR A 123 6.85 -8.62 16.46
C THR A 123 6.36 -7.66 17.56
N ASN A 124 6.32 -6.37 17.25
CA ASN A 124 5.82 -5.31 18.13
C ASN A 124 4.91 -4.37 17.34
N THR A 125 3.95 -3.77 18.00
CA THR A 125 3.10 -2.73 17.41
C THR A 125 3.89 -1.46 17.10
N GLY A 126 3.44 -0.69 16.12
CA GLY A 126 4.06 0.54 15.67
C GLY A 126 4.31 0.57 14.16
N TRP A 127 5.07 1.55 13.71
CA TRP A 127 5.39 1.72 12.30
C TRP A 127 6.36 0.63 11.81
N TYR A 128 5.98 -0.02 10.72
CA TYR A 128 6.79 -0.99 9.99
C TYR A 128 7.11 -0.45 8.61
N THR A 129 8.37 -0.18 8.34
CA THR A 129 8.85 0.44 7.11
C THR A 129 9.42 -0.59 6.14
N ILE A 130 9.00 -0.52 4.89
CA ILE A 130 9.56 -1.27 3.78
C ILE A 130 10.27 -0.29 2.86
N GLN A 131 11.60 -0.41 2.76
CA GLN A 131 12.40 0.38 1.84
C GLN A 131 12.24 -0.16 0.42
N PHE A 132 12.04 0.72 -0.54
CA PHE A 132 11.94 0.33 -1.93
C PHE A 132 13.31 0.00 -2.52
N THR A 133 13.35 -1.00 -3.37
CA THR A 133 14.54 -1.31 -4.17
C THR A 133 14.75 -0.26 -5.25
N THR A 134 13.64 0.25 -5.81
CA THR A 134 13.62 1.31 -6.81
C THR A 134 12.63 2.38 -6.35
N PRO A 135 13.05 3.64 -6.16
CA PRO A 135 12.12 4.71 -5.85
C PRO A 135 11.05 4.88 -6.93
N PHE A 136 9.84 5.21 -6.51
CA PHE A 136 8.71 5.46 -7.41
C PHE A 136 8.58 6.94 -7.72
N GLU A 137 8.45 7.29 -9.00
CA GLU A 137 8.16 8.65 -9.43
C GLU A 137 6.65 8.94 -9.28
N TYR A 138 6.31 9.66 -8.23
CA TYR A 138 4.97 10.18 -8.04
C TYR A 138 4.84 11.50 -8.81
N THR A 139 3.89 11.53 -9.75
CA THR A 139 3.71 12.66 -10.66
C THR A 139 2.49 13.53 -10.32
N GLY A 140 1.96 13.35 -9.11
CA GLY A 140 0.71 13.99 -8.68
C GLY A 140 -0.52 13.11 -8.97
N GLY A 141 -1.69 13.60 -8.55
CA GLY A 141 -2.94 12.85 -8.62
C GLY A 141 -3.06 11.81 -7.51
N ASN A 142 -3.97 10.86 -7.68
CA ASN A 142 -4.15 9.78 -6.72
C ASN A 142 -3.11 8.68 -6.93
N LEU A 143 -2.87 7.89 -5.90
CA LEU A 143 -1.90 6.81 -5.89
C LEU A 143 -2.58 5.48 -5.58
N ALA A 144 -2.40 4.49 -6.45
CA ALA A 144 -2.75 3.12 -6.15
C ALA A 144 -1.53 2.37 -5.59
N VAL A 145 -1.67 1.77 -4.42
CA VAL A 145 -0.67 0.88 -3.82
C VAL A 145 -1.20 -0.55 -3.90
N THR A 146 -0.51 -1.39 -4.62
CA THR A 146 -0.86 -2.82 -4.79
C THR A 146 0.18 -3.69 -4.10
N ILE A 147 -0.26 -4.59 -3.25
CA ILE A 147 0.61 -5.58 -2.60
C ILE A 147 0.15 -6.97 -3.01
N ASN A 148 1.04 -7.70 -3.67
CA ASN A 148 0.82 -9.09 -4.08
C ASN A 148 1.60 -10.01 -3.14
N ASP A 149 0.88 -10.72 -2.27
CA ASP A 149 1.45 -11.74 -1.39
C ASP A 149 1.52 -13.09 -2.13
N LYS A 150 2.74 -13.54 -2.36
CA LYS A 150 3.09 -14.78 -3.06
C LYS A 150 3.67 -15.83 -2.11
N THR A 151 3.40 -15.73 -0.82
CA THR A 151 4.04 -16.57 0.22
C THR A 151 3.83 -18.06 0.01
N GLY A 152 2.64 -18.46 -0.45
CA GLY A 152 2.35 -19.89 -0.71
C GLY A 152 2.02 -20.72 0.52
N THR A 153 2.13 -20.15 1.72
CA THR A 153 1.80 -20.77 2.99
C THR A 153 1.12 -19.78 3.92
N TYR A 154 0.45 -20.28 4.94
CA TYR A 154 -0.11 -19.46 6.01
C TYR A 154 0.15 -20.12 7.37
N ASP A 155 0.14 -19.33 8.43
CA ASP A 155 0.28 -19.78 9.82
C ASP A 155 -0.98 -19.39 10.59
N SER A 156 -1.85 -20.36 10.86
CA SER A 156 -3.11 -20.12 11.55
C SER A 156 -2.97 -19.78 13.04
N SER A 157 -1.77 -19.85 13.59
CA SER A 157 -1.49 -19.52 15.00
C SER A 157 -1.02 -18.10 15.21
N LYS A 158 -0.80 -17.34 14.13
CA LYS A 158 -0.26 -15.98 14.16
C LYS A 158 -1.12 -15.04 13.33
N HIS A 159 -1.23 -13.82 13.79
CA HIS A 159 -1.98 -12.76 13.14
C HIS A 159 -1.17 -11.47 13.09
N ASP A 160 -1.29 -10.77 11.97
CA ASP A 160 -0.97 -9.36 11.85
C ASP A 160 -2.26 -8.57 11.69
N GLU A 161 -2.34 -7.42 12.32
CA GLU A 161 -3.37 -6.44 12.06
C GLU A 161 -2.72 -5.07 11.83
N TRP A 162 -3.29 -4.33 10.93
CA TRP A 162 -2.78 -3.04 10.52
C TRP A 162 -3.77 -1.94 10.87
N GLY A 163 -3.26 -0.84 11.35
CA GLY A 163 -4.07 0.32 11.67
C GLY A 163 -4.78 0.84 10.43
N ALA A 164 -6.07 1.10 10.57
CA ALA A 164 -6.92 1.58 9.52
C ALA A 164 -7.69 2.83 9.96
N TYR A 165 -8.15 3.58 8.99
CA TYR A 165 -8.88 4.82 9.17
C TYR A 165 -10.15 4.79 8.33
N SER A 166 -11.27 5.17 8.90
CA SER A 166 -12.54 5.19 8.19
C SER A 166 -12.86 6.60 7.72
N THR A 167 -13.09 6.76 6.44
CA THR A 167 -13.48 8.05 5.85
C THR A 167 -14.95 8.41 6.08
N GLY A 168 -15.76 7.46 6.53
CA GLY A 168 -17.19 7.66 6.81
C GLY A 168 -17.99 8.06 5.56
N GLY A 169 -18.78 7.17 5.01
CA GLY A 169 -19.66 7.44 3.87
C GLY A 169 -19.65 6.36 2.81
N ASP A 170 -20.75 6.25 2.06
CA ASP A 170 -21.03 5.04 1.27
C ASP A 170 -20.09 4.78 0.09
N ASP A 171 -19.72 5.77 -0.72
CA ASP A 171 -18.90 5.56 -1.92
C ASP A 171 -17.45 6.04 -1.77
N ALA A 172 -17.19 7.11 -1.03
CA ALA A 172 -15.85 7.53 -0.65
C ALA A 172 -15.07 6.45 0.11
N ALA A 173 -15.81 5.46 0.56
CA ALA A 173 -15.39 4.34 1.38
C ALA A 173 -14.76 3.17 0.63
N LYS A 174 -14.95 3.08 -0.67
CA LYS A 174 -14.51 1.92 -1.45
C LYS A 174 -13.13 2.15 -2.03
N ARG A 175 -12.13 2.33 -1.15
CA ARG A 175 -10.76 2.60 -1.56
C ARG A 175 -9.80 1.44 -1.36
N THR A 176 -10.25 0.34 -0.80
CA THR A 176 -9.45 -0.89 -0.65
C THR A 176 -10.20 -2.09 -1.19
N LEU A 177 -9.55 -2.78 -2.12
CA LEU A 177 -9.97 -4.10 -2.61
C LEU A 177 -8.94 -5.15 -2.20
N TYR A 178 -9.40 -6.37 -1.95
CA TYR A 178 -8.51 -7.52 -1.80
C TYR A 178 -9.10 -8.75 -2.49
N VAL A 179 -8.23 -9.66 -2.88
CA VAL A 179 -8.58 -10.99 -3.40
C VAL A 179 -7.60 -12.00 -2.84
N THR A 180 -8.07 -13.22 -2.61
CA THR A 180 -7.29 -14.30 -2.01
C THR A 180 -7.25 -15.53 -2.89
N GLY A 181 -6.17 -16.32 -2.78
CA GLY A 181 -5.98 -17.55 -3.53
C GLY A 181 -5.47 -18.69 -2.64
N TRP A 182 -5.89 -19.93 -2.96
CA TRP A 182 -5.48 -21.13 -2.23
C TRP A 182 -4.43 -21.97 -2.95
N SER A 183 -4.41 -21.96 -4.26
CA SER A 183 -3.62 -22.89 -5.08
C SER A 183 -2.50 -22.23 -5.88
N SER A 184 -2.57 -20.94 -6.08
CA SER A 184 -1.59 -20.19 -6.86
C SER A 184 -1.59 -18.72 -6.47
N ALA A 185 -0.46 -18.03 -6.72
CA ALA A 185 -0.38 -16.57 -6.63
C ALA A 185 -1.45 -15.92 -7.52
N ILE A 186 -1.91 -14.74 -7.09
CA ILE A 186 -2.87 -13.96 -7.85
C ILE A 186 -2.17 -13.38 -9.09
N ASP A 187 -2.77 -13.58 -10.24
CA ASP A 187 -2.29 -12.99 -11.49
C ASP A 187 -2.62 -11.50 -11.53
N TYR A 188 -1.65 -10.67 -11.18
CA TYR A 188 -1.80 -9.21 -11.10
C TYR A 188 -1.99 -8.56 -12.48
N LEU A 189 -1.62 -9.25 -13.56
CA LEU A 189 -1.83 -8.77 -14.94
C LEU A 189 -3.26 -9.01 -15.43
N ASN A 190 -4.05 -9.80 -14.70
CA ASN A 190 -5.42 -10.16 -15.09
C ASN A 190 -6.44 -9.90 -13.99
N LEU A 191 -6.24 -8.83 -13.22
CA LEU A 191 -7.11 -8.49 -12.09
C LEU A 191 -8.55 -8.21 -12.50
N SER A 192 -8.79 -7.68 -13.72
CA SER A 192 -10.14 -7.45 -14.23
C SER A 192 -10.99 -8.72 -14.33
N ALA A 193 -10.38 -9.91 -14.40
CA ALA A 193 -11.06 -11.20 -14.34
C ALA A 193 -11.34 -11.65 -12.89
N SER A 194 -10.60 -11.12 -11.91
CA SER A 194 -10.69 -11.50 -10.50
C SER A 194 -11.65 -10.57 -9.76
N ALA A 195 -12.76 -11.10 -9.23
CA ALA A 195 -13.61 -10.32 -8.35
C ALA A 195 -12.92 -10.20 -6.97
N GLY A 196 -12.54 -8.98 -6.61
CA GLY A 196 -12.08 -8.64 -5.28
C GLY A 196 -13.23 -8.58 -4.28
N LYS A 197 -12.87 -8.29 -3.04
CA LYS A 197 -13.79 -7.95 -1.96
C LYS A 197 -13.35 -6.60 -1.41
N TYR A 198 -14.32 -5.81 -0.96
CA TYR A 198 -13.99 -4.64 -0.15
C TYR A 198 -13.49 -5.09 1.22
N ASP A 199 -12.61 -4.31 1.81
CA ASP A 199 -12.27 -4.50 3.21
C ASP A 199 -13.47 -4.13 4.06
N TYR A 200 -14.10 -5.13 4.65
CA TYR A 200 -15.32 -4.99 5.45
C TYR A 200 -15.07 -4.56 6.88
N VAL A 201 -13.84 -4.61 7.35
CA VAL A 201 -13.52 -4.23 8.73
C VAL A 201 -13.98 -2.82 8.99
N ASN A 202 -13.98 -2.01 7.95
CA ASN A 202 -14.54 -0.66 7.99
C ASN A 202 -15.05 -0.30 6.61
N GLN A 203 -16.33 -0.27 6.43
CA GLN A 203 -16.91 0.37 5.26
C GLN A 203 -16.33 1.79 5.19
N GLY A 204 -15.50 2.06 4.21
CA GLY A 204 -14.82 3.31 4.10
C GLY A 204 -13.42 3.40 4.69
N THR A 205 -12.79 2.30 4.95
CA THR A 205 -11.40 2.27 5.37
C THR A 205 -10.48 2.42 4.18
N TYR A 206 -9.51 3.29 4.29
CA TYR A 206 -8.36 3.32 3.40
C TYR A 206 -7.08 3.15 4.22
N MET A 207 -6.06 2.65 3.54
CA MET A 207 -4.76 2.48 4.14
C MET A 207 -3.95 3.76 3.95
N ALA A 208 -3.52 4.31 5.02
CA ALA A 208 -2.64 5.44 5.05
C ALA A 208 -1.25 5.06 5.55
#